data_50ad48c9fd693ea9ee3fbb898fa1fed3
#
_entry.id   50ad48c9fd693ea9ee3fbb898fa1fed3
#
_cell.length_a   1.000
_cell.length_b   1.000
_cell.length_c   1.000
_cell.angle_alpha   90.00
_cell.angle_beta   90.00
_cell.angle_gamma   90.00
#
_symmetry.space_group_name_H-M   'P 1'
#
loop_
_entity.id
_entity.type
_entity.pdbx_description
1 polymer ?
#
loop_
_entity_poly.entity_id
_entity_poly.type
_entity_poly.pdbx_seq_one_letter_code
_entity_poly.pdbx_strand_id
1 'polypeptide(L)'
;KKMDTTANISIRVNPDIDPMTHPYISTGLKSSKFGIAIDQAIDVYEYANKMKNVVPIGIDAHIGSQIFDIIPFVDSLDKLIELYSKLKDKNIDIKFIDIGGGLGIKYSDEDKPPSKKEFASKIIDRIKNLDCNLILEPGRSLVGNSGYLLTSVLYEKQNYDKDFLIVDAGMNDLLRPSLYDAYHKIEEVNKTSGERKKYNVVGPICETGDILAKDVELPPLVKNDLLIIHSVGAYGYVMSSNYNTRPKAPEVLIEDEKIILIRKKETITQIMENEFNNE
;
A
#
# COMPACT_ATOMS: atom_id res chain seq x y z
N LYS A 1 28.52 -14.91 13.10
CA LYS A 1 29.73 -15.73 13.35
C LYS A 1 30.13 -16.58 12.14
N LYS A 2 29.20 -17.28 11.46
CA LYS A 2 29.53 -18.09 10.26
C LYS A 2 30.06 -17.28 9.10
N MET A 3 29.66 -16.00 8.96
CA MET A 3 30.05 -15.14 7.84
C MET A 3 31.23 -14.23 8.14
N ASP A 4 31.74 -14.25 9.37
CA ASP A 4 32.81 -13.39 9.91
C ASP A 4 32.65 -11.90 9.53
N THR A 5 31.42 -11.41 9.67
CA THR A 5 31.03 -10.03 9.35
C THR A 5 30.20 -9.43 10.48
N THR A 6 30.11 -8.11 10.51
CA THR A 6 29.29 -7.33 11.43
C THR A 6 28.07 -6.79 10.70
N ALA A 7 26.90 -6.95 11.30
CA ALA A 7 25.64 -6.44 10.77
C ALA A 7 25.27 -5.11 11.45
N ASN A 8 25.09 -4.07 10.65
CA ASN A 8 24.40 -2.87 11.08
C ASN A 8 22.91 -3.15 11.09
N ILE A 9 22.23 -2.80 12.18
CA ILE A 9 20.80 -3.06 12.35
C ILE A 9 20.04 -1.79 12.76
N SER A 10 18.78 -1.74 12.42
CA SER A 10 17.76 -0.91 13.03
C SER A 10 16.81 -1.76 13.84
N ILE A 11 16.28 -1.23 14.92
CA ILE A 11 15.26 -1.90 15.72
C ILE A 11 13.94 -1.15 15.53
N ARG A 12 12.95 -1.86 15.00
CA ARG A 12 11.62 -1.31 14.84
C ARG A 12 10.91 -1.25 16.17
N VAL A 13 10.53 -0.05 16.57
CA VAL A 13 9.78 0.22 17.79
C VAL A 13 8.33 0.58 17.45
N ASN A 14 7.43 0.22 18.35
CA ASN A 14 6.04 0.61 18.27
C ASN A 14 5.83 1.82 19.20
N PRO A 15 5.58 3.02 18.66
CA PRO A 15 5.44 4.24 19.45
C PRO A 15 4.09 4.37 20.16
N ASP A 16 3.15 3.43 19.96
CA ASP A 16 1.79 3.47 20.48
C ASP A 16 1.06 4.78 20.09
N ILE A 17 0.98 5.00 18.78
CA ILE A 17 0.28 6.14 18.16
C ILE A 17 -0.87 5.59 17.33
N ASP A 18 -2.08 6.13 17.54
CA ASP A 18 -3.24 5.82 16.71
C ASP A 18 -3.30 6.77 15.51
N PRO A 19 -3.07 6.27 14.29
CA PRO A 19 -3.16 7.09 13.08
C PRO A 19 -4.60 7.31 12.59
N MET A 20 -5.61 6.83 13.33
CA MET A 20 -7.04 6.92 12.99
C MET A 20 -7.35 6.38 11.58
N THR A 21 -6.73 5.26 11.20
CA THR A 21 -6.90 4.60 9.90
C THR A 21 -7.64 3.27 10.03
N HIS A 22 -7.95 2.63 8.89
CA HIS A 22 -8.62 1.32 8.88
C HIS A 22 -7.84 0.30 9.74
N PRO A 23 -8.51 -0.50 10.60
CA PRO A 23 -7.84 -1.42 11.54
C PRO A 23 -6.81 -2.36 10.91
N TYR A 24 -7.04 -2.83 9.67
CA TYR A 24 -6.12 -3.74 8.98
C TYR A 24 -4.84 -3.07 8.44
N ILE A 25 -4.77 -1.74 8.41
CA ILE A 25 -3.61 -0.97 7.92
C ILE A 25 -2.98 -0.07 8.99
N SER A 26 -3.49 -0.08 10.22
CA SER A 26 -2.87 0.53 11.40
C SER A 26 -1.81 -0.41 11.98
N THR A 27 -0.60 0.10 12.21
CA THR A 27 0.55 -0.68 12.71
C THR A 27 1.22 -0.07 13.94
N GLY A 28 0.77 1.11 14.39
CA GLY A 28 1.34 1.86 15.50
C GLY A 28 0.72 1.61 16.88
N LEU A 29 -0.30 0.76 16.98
CA LEU A 29 -0.99 0.48 18.24
C LEU A 29 -0.33 -0.65 19.03
N LYS A 30 -0.50 -0.67 20.38
CA LYS A 30 0.01 -1.72 21.28
C LYS A 30 -0.36 -3.13 20.87
N SER A 31 -1.54 -3.32 20.28
CA SER A 31 -2.03 -4.62 19.80
C SER A 31 -1.41 -5.06 18.47
N SER A 32 -0.60 -4.21 17.82
CA SER A 32 0.04 -4.55 16.55
C SER A 32 1.14 -5.60 16.74
N LYS A 33 1.24 -6.52 15.77
CA LYS A 33 2.30 -7.53 15.73
C LYS A 33 3.68 -6.99 15.36
N PHE A 34 3.77 -5.71 14.97
CA PHE A 34 4.99 -5.09 14.43
C PHE A 34 5.76 -4.33 15.50
N GLY A 35 7.10 -4.46 15.44
CA GLY A 35 8.00 -3.76 16.33
C GLY A 35 7.96 -4.26 17.78
N ILE A 36 8.83 -3.71 18.59
CA ILE A 36 8.82 -3.89 20.05
C ILE A 36 8.18 -2.68 20.71
N ALA A 37 7.63 -2.84 21.91
CA ALA A 37 7.11 -1.72 22.67
C ALA A 37 8.22 -0.70 22.96
N ILE A 38 7.92 0.60 22.80
CA ILE A 38 8.94 1.66 22.90
C ILE A 38 9.55 1.74 24.29
N ASP A 39 8.82 1.39 25.34
CA ASP A 39 9.29 1.32 26.73
C ASP A 39 10.30 0.19 26.98
N GLN A 40 10.29 -0.86 26.15
CA GLN A 40 11.26 -1.96 26.19
C GLN A 40 12.48 -1.72 25.27
N ALA A 41 12.44 -0.67 24.45
CA ALA A 41 13.44 -0.47 23.41
C ALA A 41 14.86 -0.33 23.98
N ILE A 42 15.03 0.43 25.07
CA ILE A 42 16.35 0.70 25.66
C ILE A 42 17.05 -0.61 26.02
N ASP A 43 16.37 -1.55 26.69
CA ASP A 43 16.96 -2.83 27.10
C ASP A 43 17.40 -3.65 25.89
N VAL A 44 16.59 -3.64 24.82
CA VAL A 44 16.91 -4.35 23.57
C VAL A 44 18.12 -3.72 22.86
N TYR A 45 18.22 -2.38 22.82
CA TYR A 45 19.40 -1.68 22.27
C TYR A 45 20.65 -1.97 23.08
N GLU A 46 20.59 -1.94 24.40
CA GLU A 46 21.74 -2.28 25.26
C GLU A 46 22.17 -3.75 25.07
N TYR A 47 21.19 -4.65 24.93
CA TYR A 47 21.49 -6.06 24.62
C TYR A 47 22.17 -6.20 23.26
N ALA A 48 21.63 -5.57 22.21
CA ALA A 48 22.19 -5.60 20.86
C ALA A 48 23.63 -5.02 20.85
N ASN A 49 23.84 -3.92 21.54
CA ASN A 49 25.15 -3.25 21.60
C ASN A 49 26.25 -4.09 22.29
N LYS A 50 25.89 -5.08 23.11
CA LYS A 50 26.82 -6.04 23.73
C LYS A 50 27.16 -7.21 22.78
N MET A 51 26.49 -7.35 21.65
CA MET A 51 26.71 -8.46 20.72
C MET A 51 27.91 -8.21 19.81
N LYS A 52 28.81 -9.18 19.69
CA LYS A 52 30.08 -9.02 18.95
C LYS A 52 29.94 -8.67 17.44
N ASN A 53 28.86 -9.18 16.80
CA ASN A 53 28.70 -9.08 15.34
C ASN A 53 27.43 -8.30 14.95
N VAL A 54 26.94 -7.44 15.85
CA VAL A 54 25.76 -6.59 15.63
C VAL A 54 26.07 -5.19 16.12
N VAL A 55 25.73 -4.19 15.34
CA VAL A 55 25.85 -2.78 15.71
C VAL A 55 24.48 -2.11 15.47
N PRO A 56 23.77 -1.71 16.54
CA PRO A 56 22.52 -0.97 16.38
C PRO A 56 22.83 0.48 15.98
N ILE A 57 22.47 0.85 14.75
CA ILE A 57 22.74 2.18 14.17
C ILE A 57 21.49 2.96 13.81
N GLY A 58 20.31 2.37 13.92
CA GLY A 58 19.06 3.03 13.53
C GLY A 58 17.92 2.76 14.49
N ILE A 59 16.97 3.69 14.50
CA ILE A 59 15.64 3.54 15.13
C ILE A 59 14.62 3.56 14.00
N ASP A 60 13.69 2.62 14.00
CA ASP A 60 12.66 2.49 12.96
C ASP A 60 11.27 2.47 13.60
N ALA A 61 10.32 3.13 12.96
CA ALA A 61 8.90 3.01 13.26
C ALA A 61 8.05 3.14 12.01
N HIS A 62 6.90 2.48 11.99
CA HIS A 62 5.89 2.68 10.96
C HIS A 62 4.51 2.58 11.61
N ILE A 63 3.75 3.68 11.59
CA ILE A 63 2.50 3.81 12.37
C ILE A 63 1.25 3.36 11.61
N GLY A 64 1.31 3.25 10.29
CA GLY A 64 0.16 2.83 9.49
C GLY A 64 0.23 3.25 8.04
N SER A 65 -0.87 3.13 7.33
CA SER A 65 -0.99 3.45 5.91
C SER A 65 -2.26 4.25 5.64
N GLN A 66 -2.25 5.05 4.57
CA GLN A 66 -3.36 5.92 4.18
C GLN A 66 -3.72 6.93 5.28
N ILE A 67 -2.71 7.59 5.83
CA ILE A 67 -2.85 8.55 6.92
C ILE A 67 -3.00 9.95 6.31
N PHE A 68 -4.08 10.64 6.68
CA PHE A 68 -4.40 11.97 6.17
C PHE A 68 -4.01 13.11 7.12
N ASP A 69 -3.76 12.81 8.39
CA ASP A 69 -3.31 13.78 9.38
C ASP A 69 -1.79 13.68 9.57
N ILE A 70 -1.12 14.82 9.63
CA ILE A 70 0.33 14.89 9.87
C ILE A 70 0.65 14.73 11.37
N ILE A 71 -0.27 15.05 12.27
CA ILE A 71 -0.04 15.02 13.71
C ILE A 71 0.48 13.65 14.18
N PRO A 72 -0.12 12.49 13.81
CA PRO A 72 0.40 11.19 14.22
C PRO A 72 1.86 10.93 13.80
N PHE A 73 2.29 11.44 12.65
CA PHE A 73 3.69 11.33 12.23
C PHE A 73 4.62 12.14 13.10
N VAL A 74 4.21 13.39 13.45
CA VAL A 74 4.99 14.26 14.33
C VAL A 74 5.08 13.66 15.73
N ASP A 75 3.98 13.19 16.29
CA ASP A 75 3.94 12.57 17.62
C ASP A 75 4.81 11.29 17.67
N SER A 76 4.76 10.49 16.60
CA SER A 76 5.65 9.33 16.46
C SER A 76 7.11 9.75 16.44
N LEU A 77 7.47 10.72 15.61
CA LEU A 77 8.84 11.22 15.51
C LEU A 77 9.33 11.82 16.85
N ASP A 78 8.50 12.57 17.56
CA ASP A 78 8.85 13.13 18.87
C ASP A 78 9.21 12.01 19.88
N LYS A 79 8.47 10.89 19.90
CA LYS A 79 8.81 9.71 20.71
C LYS A 79 10.12 9.04 20.28
N LEU A 80 10.39 8.96 18.96
CA LEU A 80 11.65 8.41 18.46
C LEU A 80 12.84 9.31 18.80
N ILE A 81 12.68 10.64 18.79
CA ILE A 81 13.69 11.62 19.22
C ILE A 81 13.98 11.49 20.72
N GLU A 82 12.96 11.26 21.54
CA GLU A 82 13.16 10.97 22.96
C GLU A 82 13.98 9.70 23.18
N LEU A 83 13.65 8.63 22.45
CA LEU A 83 14.41 7.39 22.47
C LEU A 83 15.85 7.60 21.99
N TYR A 84 16.05 8.33 20.88
CA TYR A 84 17.38 8.69 20.37
C TYR A 84 18.24 9.38 21.45
N SER A 85 17.67 10.32 22.17
CA SER A 85 18.38 11.06 23.22
C SER A 85 18.79 10.10 24.37
N LYS A 86 17.89 9.24 24.83
CA LYS A 86 18.18 8.24 25.86
C LYS A 86 19.26 7.23 25.44
N LEU A 87 19.29 6.84 24.16
CA LEU A 87 20.33 5.94 23.63
C LEU A 87 21.68 6.62 23.53
N LYS A 88 21.70 7.90 23.14
CA LYS A 88 22.92 8.72 23.12
C LYS A 88 23.53 8.88 24.51
N ASP A 89 22.72 9.09 25.55
CA ASP A 89 23.18 9.13 26.94
C ASP A 89 23.82 7.81 27.41
N LYS A 90 23.44 6.69 26.78
CA LYS A 90 24.01 5.36 26.98
C LYS A 90 25.20 5.03 26.07
N ASN A 91 25.71 6.01 25.32
CA ASN A 91 26.79 5.85 24.33
C ASN A 91 26.45 4.83 23.20
N ILE A 92 25.19 4.72 22.83
CA ILE A 92 24.73 3.98 21.65
C ILE A 92 24.58 4.96 20.51
N ASP A 93 25.41 4.82 19.48
CA ASP A 93 25.57 5.80 18.41
C ASP A 93 24.58 5.54 17.27
N ILE A 94 23.42 6.17 17.34
CA ILE A 94 22.36 6.09 16.33
C ILE A 94 22.67 7.03 15.18
N LYS A 95 22.71 6.52 13.96
CA LYS A 95 23.04 7.23 12.71
C LYS A 95 21.82 7.70 11.95
N PHE A 96 20.66 7.05 12.14
CA PHE A 96 19.43 7.44 11.48
C PHE A 96 18.17 7.11 12.29
N ILE A 97 17.14 7.89 12.02
CA ILE A 97 15.77 7.63 12.45
C ILE A 97 14.93 7.37 11.19
N ASP A 98 14.28 6.24 11.11
CA ASP A 98 13.34 5.87 10.06
C ASP A 98 11.92 6.00 10.60
N ILE A 99 11.11 6.85 9.98
CA ILE A 99 9.70 7.04 10.35
C ILE A 99 8.73 6.26 9.46
N GLY A 100 9.27 5.39 8.62
CA GLY A 100 8.49 4.57 7.71
C GLY A 100 7.83 5.34 6.58
N GLY A 101 6.72 4.78 6.13
CA GLY A 101 5.84 5.41 5.14
C GLY A 101 4.49 5.77 5.75
N GLY A 102 3.45 5.65 4.94
CA GLY A 102 2.07 5.77 5.42
C GLY A 102 1.30 7.00 4.94
N LEU A 103 1.97 7.99 4.36
CA LEU A 103 1.30 9.18 3.82
C LEU A 103 0.21 8.77 2.82
N GLY A 104 -1.01 9.27 3.06
CA GLY A 104 -2.19 8.95 2.27
C GLY A 104 -2.19 9.58 0.88
N ILE A 105 -2.99 9.01 0.00
CA ILE A 105 -3.25 9.52 -1.35
C ILE A 105 -4.76 9.69 -1.56
N LYS A 106 -5.12 10.42 -2.60
CA LYS A 106 -6.49 10.59 -3.02
C LYS A 106 -6.98 9.34 -3.77
N TYR A 107 -8.03 8.70 -3.28
CA TYR A 107 -8.79 7.66 -3.98
C TYR A 107 -10.13 8.18 -4.48
N SER A 108 -10.77 9.07 -3.72
CA SER A 108 -12.02 9.75 -4.07
C SER A 108 -11.82 11.26 -4.19
N ASP A 109 -12.81 11.96 -4.74
CA ASP A 109 -12.76 13.43 -4.83
C ASP A 109 -12.90 14.11 -3.46
N GLU A 110 -13.38 13.40 -2.46
CA GLU A 110 -13.56 13.88 -1.09
C GLU A 110 -12.27 13.78 -0.26
N ASP A 111 -11.33 12.92 -0.68
CA ASP A 111 -10.07 12.71 0.02
C ASP A 111 -9.17 13.95 -0.03
N LYS A 112 -8.64 14.34 1.12
CA LYS A 112 -7.77 15.51 1.30
C LYS A 112 -6.45 15.13 1.96
N PRO A 113 -5.59 14.34 1.29
CA PRO A 113 -4.29 14.03 1.84
C PRO A 113 -3.43 15.29 1.99
N PRO A 114 -2.57 15.38 3.01
CA PRO A 114 -1.66 16.50 3.16
C PRO A 114 -0.69 16.55 1.99
N SER A 115 -0.24 17.76 1.65
CA SER A 115 0.77 17.92 0.60
C SER A 115 2.12 17.36 1.06
N LYS A 116 2.90 16.80 0.12
CA LYS A 116 4.26 16.32 0.40
C LYS A 116 5.14 17.41 1.00
N LYS A 117 4.94 18.67 0.57
CA LYS A 117 5.68 19.84 1.06
C LYS A 117 5.35 20.15 2.52
N GLU A 118 4.07 20.13 2.88
CA GLU A 118 3.62 20.34 4.25
C GLU A 118 4.13 19.25 5.18
N PHE A 119 3.98 17.98 4.79
CA PHE A 119 4.53 16.84 5.52
C PHE A 119 6.03 17.00 5.74
N ALA A 120 6.81 17.23 4.67
CA ALA A 120 8.26 17.39 4.76
C ALA A 120 8.67 18.55 5.68
N SER A 121 7.99 19.70 5.61
CA SER A 121 8.28 20.84 6.48
C SER A 121 8.13 20.49 7.96
N LYS A 122 7.02 19.84 8.34
CA LYS A 122 6.74 19.46 9.73
C LYS A 122 7.76 18.46 10.28
N ILE A 123 8.17 17.49 9.46
CA ILE A 123 9.16 16.48 9.85
C ILE A 123 10.57 17.10 9.96
N ILE A 124 10.99 17.91 8.98
CA ILE A 124 12.30 18.55 8.98
C ILE A 124 12.45 19.48 10.20
N ASP A 125 11.42 20.24 10.56
CA ASP A 125 11.46 21.13 11.71
C ASP A 125 11.78 20.41 13.03
N ARG A 126 11.43 19.11 13.14
CA ARG A 126 11.72 18.30 14.33
C ARG A 126 13.15 17.73 14.35
N ILE A 127 13.68 17.35 13.19
CA ILE A 127 14.93 16.60 13.11
C ILE A 127 16.17 17.43 12.75
N LYS A 128 16.00 18.64 12.22
CA LYS A 128 17.09 19.48 11.67
C LYS A 128 18.25 19.77 12.64
N ASN A 129 18.03 19.65 13.95
CA ASN A 129 19.06 19.92 14.98
C ASN A 129 19.68 18.63 15.54
N LEU A 130 19.30 17.46 15.03
CA LEU A 130 19.85 16.18 15.46
C LEU A 130 21.04 15.79 14.58
N ASP A 131 22.02 15.16 15.19
CA ASP A 131 23.18 14.58 14.48
C ASP A 131 22.86 13.16 13.98
N CYS A 132 21.81 13.04 13.17
CA CYS A 132 21.42 11.78 12.54
C CYS A 132 20.67 12.04 11.23
N ASN A 133 20.60 11.02 10.38
CA ASN A 133 19.87 11.09 9.12
C ASN A 133 18.40 10.69 9.33
N LEU A 134 17.53 11.26 8.49
CA LEU A 134 16.13 10.83 8.38
C LEU A 134 15.98 9.83 7.22
N ILE A 135 15.30 8.72 7.47
CA ILE A 135 14.86 7.77 6.45
C ILE A 135 13.35 7.82 6.35
N LEU A 136 12.83 7.70 5.14
CA LEU A 136 11.41 7.59 4.81
C LEU A 136 11.21 6.37 3.91
N GLU A 137 10.09 5.66 4.07
CA GLU A 137 9.71 4.51 3.26
C GLU A 137 8.42 4.77 2.44
N PRO A 138 8.38 5.80 1.57
CA PRO A 138 7.18 6.15 0.83
C PRO A 138 6.88 5.07 -0.23
N GLY A 139 5.77 4.36 -0.10
CA GLY A 139 5.27 3.39 -1.07
C GLY A 139 4.07 3.96 -1.83
N ARG A 140 2.89 3.89 -1.20
CA ARG A 140 1.62 4.34 -1.78
C ARG A 140 1.68 5.77 -2.32
N SER A 141 2.27 6.69 -1.58
CA SER A 141 2.34 8.11 -1.97
C SER A 141 3.22 8.40 -3.20
N LEU A 142 4.05 7.44 -3.64
CA LEU A 142 4.82 7.55 -4.87
C LEU A 142 4.07 7.01 -6.08
N VAL A 143 3.51 5.80 -5.97
CA VAL A 143 3.02 5.06 -7.15
C VAL A 143 1.51 4.86 -7.18
N GLY A 144 0.79 5.10 -6.09
CA GLY A 144 -0.63 4.77 -5.99
C GLY A 144 -1.48 5.37 -7.09
N ASN A 145 -1.39 6.69 -7.29
CA ASN A 145 -2.21 7.42 -8.27
C ASN A 145 -1.66 7.34 -9.72
N SER A 146 -0.47 6.77 -9.92
CA SER A 146 0.10 6.60 -11.27
C SER A 146 -0.34 5.32 -11.96
N GLY A 147 -0.98 4.40 -11.24
CA GLY A 147 -1.44 3.13 -11.80
C GLY A 147 -2.95 3.10 -12.05
N TYR A 148 -3.31 2.48 -13.16
CA TYR A 148 -4.68 2.28 -13.61
C TYR A 148 -4.89 0.82 -14.00
N LEU A 149 -6.07 0.27 -13.73
CA LEU A 149 -6.48 -1.04 -14.25
C LEU A 149 -7.53 -0.81 -15.34
N LEU A 150 -7.21 -1.25 -16.55
CA LEU A 150 -8.13 -1.24 -17.68
C LEU A 150 -8.90 -2.56 -17.69
N THR A 151 -10.21 -2.48 -17.86
CA THR A 151 -11.07 -3.66 -17.93
C THR A 151 -12.16 -3.48 -18.99
N SER A 152 -12.63 -4.61 -19.53
CA SER A 152 -13.68 -4.62 -20.56
C SER A 152 -15.00 -5.11 -19.99
N VAL A 153 -16.09 -4.50 -20.39
CA VAL A 153 -17.43 -4.99 -20.09
C VAL A 153 -17.68 -6.29 -20.85
N LEU A 154 -18.09 -7.34 -20.13
CA LEU A 154 -18.51 -8.61 -20.70
C LEU A 154 -20.00 -8.61 -21.02
N TYR A 155 -20.83 -8.20 -20.06
CA TYR A 155 -22.27 -8.02 -20.22
C TYR A 155 -22.88 -7.29 -19.02
N GLU A 156 -24.09 -6.77 -19.22
CA GLU A 156 -24.94 -6.21 -18.18
C GLU A 156 -25.97 -7.27 -17.74
N LYS A 157 -26.30 -7.27 -16.46
CA LYS A 157 -27.34 -8.13 -15.87
C LYS A 157 -28.11 -7.37 -14.83
N GLN A 158 -29.43 -7.44 -14.89
CA GLN A 158 -30.31 -7.00 -13.83
C GLN A 158 -30.79 -8.17 -12.99
N ASN A 159 -30.78 -8.02 -11.66
CA ASN A 159 -31.30 -8.98 -10.73
C ASN A 159 -32.08 -8.25 -9.63
N TYR A 160 -33.41 -8.42 -9.59
CA TYR A 160 -34.32 -7.63 -8.78
C TYR A 160 -34.12 -6.10 -9.04
N ASP A 161 -33.78 -5.35 -8.00
CA ASP A 161 -33.57 -3.91 -8.01
C ASP A 161 -32.10 -3.47 -8.26
N LYS A 162 -31.20 -4.43 -8.57
CA LYS A 162 -29.77 -4.19 -8.75
C LYS A 162 -29.34 -4.42 -10.18
N ASP A 163 -28.60 -3.46 -10.71
CA ASP A 163 -27.91 -3.57 -11.97
C ASP A 163 -26.46 -3.97 -11.73
N PHE A 164 -26.02 -5.02 -12.41
CA PHE A 164 -24.66 -5.53 -12.37
C PHE A 164 -23.99 -5.31 -13.71
N LEU A 165 -22.78 -4.81 -13.67
CA LEU A 165 -21.90 -4.73 -14.83
C LEU A 165 -20.75 -5.71 -14.64
N ILE A 166 -20.79 -6.80 -15.39
CA ILE A 166 -19.79 -7.87 -15.30
C ILE A 166 -18.63 -7.48 -16.22
N VAL A 167 -17.42 -7.43 -15.66
CA VAL A 167 -16.20 -7.08 -16.37
C VAL A 167 -15.19 -8.24 -16.37
N ASP A 168 -14.13 -8.14 -17.19
CA ASP A 168 -13.10 -9.17 -17.28
C ASP A 168 -12.03 -9.09 -16.19
N ALA A 169 -11.89 -7.97 -15.49
CA ALA A 169 -11.10 -7.89 -14.26
C ALA A 169 -11.88 -8.46 -13.07
N GLY A 170 -11.18 -8.98 -12.07
CA GLY A 170 -11.80 -9.50 -10.85
C GLY A 170 -10.94 -9.26 -9.61
N MET A 171 -11.39 -9.82 -8.47
CA MET A 171 -10.65 -9.72 -7.22
C MET A 171 -9.26 -10.35 -7.28
N ASN A 172 -9.01 -11.24 -8.23
CA ASN A 172 -7.68 -11.79 -8.49
C ASN A 172 -6.72 -10.75 -9.08
N ASP A 173 -7.21 -9.72 -9.77
CA ASP A 173 -6.43 -8.61 -10.34
C ASP A 173 -6.33 -7.44 -9.37
N LEU A 174 -7.42 -7.12 -8.67
CA LEU A 174 -7.52 -6.03 -7.68
C LEU A 174 -8.24 -6.51 -6.42
N LEU A 175 -7.47 -7.02 -5.47
CA LEU A 175 -8.00 -7.61 -4.23
C LEU A 175 -8.56 -6.58 -3.23
N ARG A 176 -8.10 -5.33 -3.28
CA ARG A 176 -8.36 -4.32 -2.26
C ARG A 176 -9.84 -4.02 -1.99
N PRO A 177 -10.74 -3.92 -2.98
CA PRO A 177 -12.17 -3.75 -2.72
C PRO A 177 -12.75 -4.91 -1.90
N SER A 178 -12.42 -6.15 -2.23
CA SER A 178 -12.93 -7.35 -1.54
C SER A 178 -12.35 -7.51 -0.12
N LEU A 179 -11.06 -7.15 0.08
CA LEU A 179 -10.36 -7.37 1.35
C LEU A 179 -10.58 -6.25 2.37
N TYR A 180 -10.65 -5.01 1.91
CA TYR A 180 -10.67 -3.82 2.76
C TYR A 180 -11.91 -2.94 2.55
N ASP A 181 -12.87 -3.35 1.70
CA ASP A 181 -13.94 -2.48 1.20
C ASP A 181 -13.39 -1.16 0.62
N ALA A 182 -12.18 -1.23 0.00
CA ALA A 182 -11.44 -0.08 -0.46
C ALA A 182 -12.10 0.53 -1.69
N TYR A 183 -12.36 1.83 -1.62
CA TYR A 183 -12.86 2.57 -2.77
C TYR A 183 -11.78 2.76 -3.83
N HIS A 184 -12.16 2.54 -5.09
CA HIS A 184 -11.43 2.93 -6.28
C HIS A 184 -12.41 3.59 -7.26
N LYS A 185 -12.08 4.77 -7.76
CA LYS A 185 -12.90 5.44 -8.77
C LYS A 185 -12.92 4.57 -10.03
N ILE A 186 -14.11 4.35 -10.59
CA ILE A 186 -14.31 3.68 -11.88
C ILE A 186 -15.05 4.63 -12.81
N GLU A 187 -14.59 4.75 -14.03
CA GLU A 187 -15.25 5.54 -15.06
C GLU A 187 -15.07 4.92 -16.45
N GLU A 188 -15.94 5.30 -17.36
CA GLU A 188 -15.85 4.91 -18.76
C GLU A 188 -14.63 5.55 -19.46
N VAL A 189 -13.90 4.80 -20.28
CA VAL A 189 -12.77 5.33 -21.07
C VAL A 189 -13.28 6.25 -22.17
N ASN A 190 -14.30 5.82 -22.88
CA ASN A 190 -14.95 6.63 -23.91
C ASN A 190 -16.22 7.24 -23.34
N LYS A 191 -16.31 8.56 -23.37
CA LYS A 191 -17.53 9.24 -22.93
C LYS A 191 -18.68 8.85 -23.82
N THR A 192 -19.68 8.19 -23.25
CA THR A 192 -20.93 7.84 -23.90
C THR A 192 -22.06 8.77 -23.43
N SER A 193 -22.98 9.06 -24.34
CA SER A 193 -24.21 9.77 -24.01
C SER A 193 -25.26 8.80 -23.47
N GLY A 194 -26.07 9.24 -22.52
CA GLY A 194 -27.17 8.48 -21.97
C GLY A 194 -27.41 8.81 -20.51
N GLU A 195 -28.58 8.46 -20.02
CA GLU A 195 -28.91 8.63 -18.60
C GLU A 195 -28.06 7.68 -17.76
N ARG A 196 -27.32 8.25 -16.80
CA ARG A 196 -26.46 7.46 -15.89
C ARG A 196 -27.34 6.73 -14.89
N LYS A 197 -27.02 5.48 -14.63
CA LYS A 197 -27.61 4.66 -13.57
C LYS A 197 -26.54 4.02 -12.69
N LYS A 198 -26.96 3.53 -11.54
CA LYS A 198 -26.04 2.90 -10.57
C LYS A 198 -25.82 1.45 -10.92
N TYR A 199 -24.56 1.05 -11.00
CA TYR A 199 -24.14 -0.32 -11.23
C TYR A 199 -23.29 -0.85 -10.08
N ASN A 200 -23.44 -2.14 -9.76
CA ASN A 200 -22.41 -2.90 -9.09
C ASN A 200 -21.45 -3.45 -10.15
N VAL A 201 -20.21 -2.99 -10.15
CA VAL A 201 -19.15 -3.48 -11.05
C VAL A 201 -18.53 -4.71 -10.42
N VAL A 202 -18.64 -5.86 -11.07
CA VAL A 202 -18.27 -7.18 -10.54
C VAL A 202 -17.40 -7.94 -11.52
N GLY A 203 -16.50 -8.76 -11.00
CA GLY A 203 -15.65 -9.63 -11.80
C GLY A 203 -16.32 -10.97 -12.16
N PRO A 204 -15.57 -11.85 -12.84
CA PRO A 204 -16.06 -13.15 -13.30
C PRO A 204 -15.71 -14.30 -12.35
N ILE A 205 -15.19 -14.01 -11.17
CA ILE A 205 -14.77 -15.03 -10.20
C ILE A 205 -16.01 -15.67 -9.53
N CYS A 206 -15.96 -16.97 -9.31
CA CYS A 206 -17.01 -17.71 -8.59
C CYS A 206 -16.92 -17.47 -7.07
N GLU A 207 -17.04 -16.19 -6.68
CA GLU A 207 -16.93 -15.72 -5.31
C GLU A 207 -17.85 -14.52 -5.11
N THR A 208 -18.70 -14.56 -4.08
CA THR A 208 -19.64 -13.47 -3.77
C THR A 208 -18.92 -12.14 -3.49
N GLY A 209 -17.70 -12.22 -2.99
CA GLY A 209 -16.84 -11.06 -2.72
C GLY A 209 -16.19 -10.44 -3.94
N ASP A 210 -16.38 -10.99 -5.16
CA ASP A 210 -15.78 -10.45 -6.39
C ASP A 210 -16.51 -9.20 -6.89
N ILE A 211 -16.47 -8.17 -6.05
CA ILE A 211 -17.08 -6.86 -6.28
C ILE A 211 -15.94 -5.83 -6.32
N LEU A 212 -15.80 -5.18 -7.48
CA LEU A 212 -14.81 -4.12 -7.68
C LEU A 212 -15.30 -2.76 -7.17
N ALA A 213 -16.61 -2.48 -7.34
CA ALA A 213 -17.26 -1.32 -6.76
C ALA A 213 -18.78 -1.49 -6.71
N LYS A 214 -19.42 -0.76 -5.79
CA LYS A 214 -20.87 -0.73 -5.59
C LYS A 214 -21.42 0.65 -5.95
N ASP A 215 -22.64 0.68 -6.48
CA ASP A 215 -23.40 1.91 -6.75
C ASP A 215 -22.65 2.95 -7.61
N VAL A 216 -21.87 2.48 -8.57
CA VAL A 216 -21.11 3.35 -9.49
C VAL A 216 -22.07 3.95 -10.52
N GLU A 217 -22.11 5.27 -10.62
CA GLU A 217 -22.89 5.97 -11.65
C GLU A 217 -22.17 5.95 -12.99
N LEU A 218 -22.69 5.15 -13.93
CA LEU A 218 -22.16 4.99 -15.28
C LEU A 218 -23.27 5.19 -16.33
N PRO A 219 -22.93 5.63 -17.54
CA PRO A 219 -23.87 5.62 -18.66
C PRO A 219 -24.18 4.17 -19.07
N PRO A 220 -25.19 3.93 -19.91
CA PRO A 220 -25.41 2.62 -20.52
C PRO A 220 -24.16 2.14 -21.26
N LEU A 221 -23.69 0.94 -20.94
CA LEU A 221 -22.50 0.34 -21.52
C LEU A 221 -22.85 -0.99 -22.17
N VAL A 222 -22.13 -1.32 -23.23
CA VAL A 222 -22.32 -2.56 -23.97
C VAL A 222 -21.04 -3.41 -23.92
N LYS A 223 -21.15 -4.66 -24.35
CA LYS A 223 -20.02 -5.59 -24.43
C LYS A 223 -18.85 -4.96 -25.20
N ASN A 224 -17.64 -5.10 -24.64
CA ASN A 224 -16.36 -4.56 -25.10
C ASN A 224 -16.16 -3.05 -24.84
N ASP A 225 -17.10 -2.35 -24.21
CA ASP A 225 -16.80 -1.03 -23.69
C ASP A 225 -15.74 -1.14 -22.61
N LEU A 226 -14.90 -0.10 -22.51
CA LEU A 226 -13.77 -0.08 -21.61
C LEU A 226 -14.05 0.79 -20.39
N LEU A 227 -13.72 0.26 -19.24
CA LEU A 227 -13.67 0.97 -17.97
C LEU A 227 -12.23 1.11 -17.48
N ILE A 228 -11.97 2.20 -16.79
CA ILE A 228 -10.70 2.46 -16.11
C ILE A 228 -10.94 2.54 -14.61
N ILE A 229 -10.14 1.78 -13.85
CA ILE A 229 -10.14 1.78 -12.39
C ILE A 229 -8.89 2.52 -11.94
N HIS A 230 -9.08 3.59 -11.17
CA HIS A 230 -8.03 4.52 -10.76
C HIS A 230 -7.26 4.06 -9.52
N SER A 231 -6.07 4.63 -9.35
CA SER A 231 -5.26 4.55 -8.12
C SER A 231 -4.86 3.12 -7.72
N VAL A 232 -4.55 2.27 -8.70
CA VAL A 232 -4.17 0.87 -8.50
C VAL A 232 -2.65 0.64 -8.46
N GLY A 233 -1.83 1.69 -8.62
CA GLY A 233 -0.37 1.56 -8.70
C GLY A 233 0.30 1.04 -7.43
N ALA A 234 -0.35 1.19 -6.27
CA ALA A 234 0.08 0.59 -5.03
C ALA A 234 -0.90 -0.51 -4.61
N TYR A 235 -0.36 -1.69 -4.29
CA TYR A 235 -1.13 -2.85 -3.82
C TYR A 235 -2.21 -3.35 -4.80
N GLY A 236 -2.12 -3.01 -6.09
CA GLY A 236 -2.86 -3.64 -7.16
C GLY A 236 -2.17 -4.94 -7.56
N TYR A 237 -1.24 -4.87 -8.52
CA TYR A 237 -0.56 -6.05 -9.07
C TYR A 237 0.13 -6.91 -8.00
N VAL A 238 0.80 -6.33 -7.01
CA VAL A 238 1.54 -7.08 -5.98
C VAL A 238 0.65 -7.93 -5.08
N MET A 239 -0.65 -7.62 -4.97
CA MET A 239 -1.64 -8.44 -4.25
C MET A 239 -2.46 -9.31 -5.20
N SER A 240 -2.21 -9.26 -6.50
CA SER A 240 -2.90 -10.12 -7.47
C SER A 240 -2.54 -11.60 -7.26
N SER A 241 -3.47 -12.48 -7.64
CA SER A 241 -3.33 -13.92 -7.47
C SER A 241 -3.80 -14.68 -8.70
N ASN A 242 -3.57 -15.98 -8.69
CA ASN A 242 -4.10 -16.90 -9.70
C ASN A 242 -5.42 -17.56 -9.25
N TYR A 243 -6.18 -16.88 -8.38
CA TYR A 243 -7.47 -17.43 -7.94
C TYR A 243 -8.35 -17.79 -9.13
N ASN A 244 -9.01 -18.95 -9.08
CA ASN A 244 -9.71 -19.60 -10.19
C ASN A 244 -8.83 -19.85 -11.43
N THR A 245 -7.52 -20.10 -11.23
CA THR A 245 -6.53 -20.37 -12.29
C THR A 245 -6.47 -19.24 -13.34
N ARG A 246 -6.75 -18.01 -12.94
CA ARG A 246 -6.69 -16.87 -13.84
C ARG A 246 -5.25 -16.34 -13.95
N PRO A 247 -4.72 -16.18 -15.18
CA PRO A 247 -3.42 -15.55 -15.39
C PRO A 247 -3.43 -14.08 -14.97
N LYS A 248 -2.33 -13.62 -14.38
CA LYS A 248 -2.14 -12.22 -14.04
C LYS A 248 -2.07 -11.33 -15.28
N ALA A 249 -2.61 -10.12 -15.16
CA ALA A 249 -2.64 -9.15 -16.25
C ALA A 249 -1.22 -8.69 -16.65
N PRO A 250 -1.00 -8.28 -17.92
CA PRO A 250 0.23 -7.60 -18.30
C PRO A 250 0.27 -6.19 -17.70
N GLU A 251 1.49 -5.62 -17.61
CA GLU A 251 1.65 -4.21 -17.24
C GLU A 251 2.37 -3.44 -18.35
N VAL A 252 1.87 -2.25 -18.63
CA VAL A 252 2.46 -1.32 -19.59
C VAL A 252 2.78 0.00 -18.90
N LEU A 253 3.90 0.59 -19.26
CA LEU A 253 4.27 1.95 -18.87
C LEU A 253 3.91 2.88 -20.04
N ILE A 254 3.29 4.01 -19.72
CA ILE A 254 3.07 5.10 -20.67
C ILE A 254 4.04 6.21 -20.28
N GLU A 255 5.00 6.52 -21.16
CA GLU A 255 6.01 7.55 -20.99
C GLU A 255 6.14 8.33 -22.29
N ASP A 256 5.93 9.64 -22.26
CA ASP A 256 6.02 10.51 -23.43
C ASP A 256 5.27 9.96 -24.66
N GLU A 257 4.01 9.56 -24.47
CA GLU A 257 3.13 8.95 -25.50
C GLU A 257 3.59 7.58 -26.01
N LYS A 258 4.66 7.00 -25.46
CA LYS A 258 5.10 5.65 -25.79
C LYS A 258 4.45 4.64 -24.85
N ILE A 259 4.04 3.53 -25.41
CA ILE A 259 3.52 2.36 -24.67
C ILE A 259 4.64 1.34 -24.59
N ILE A 260 5.13 1.07 -23.39
CA ILE A 260 6.23 0.16 -23.12
C ILE A 260 5.70 -1.03 -22.32
N LEU A 261 5.83 -2.23 -22.87
CA LEU A 261 5.48 -3.45 -22.13
C LEU A 261 6.54 -3.71 -21.05
N ILE A 262 6.18 -3.49 -19.78
CA ILE A 262 7.09 -3.71 -18.64
C ILE A 262 6.88 -5.08 -17.98
N ARG A 263 5.71 -5.70 -18.20
CA ARG A 263 5.41 -7.06 -17.74
C ARG A 263 4.52 -7.77 -18.75
N LYS A 264 4.95 -8.95 -19.18
CA LYS A 264 4.16 -9.81 -20.07
C LYS A 264 2.95 -10.39 -19.32
N LYS A 265 1.86 -10.66 -20.06
CA LYS A 265 0.74 -11.45 -19.54
C LYS A 265 1.24 -12.83 -19.12
N GLU A 266 0.82 -13.28 -17.96
CA GLU A 266 1.06 -14.65 -17.51
C GLU A 266 0.30 -15.66 -18.38
N THR A 267 0.83 -16.85 -18.54
CA THR A 267 0.19 -17.95 -19.29
C THR A 267 -0.24 -19.07 -18.36
N ILE A 268 -1.24 -19.87 -18.77
CA ILE A 268 -1.66 -21.07 -18.03
C ILE A 268 -0.48 -22.04 -17.83
N THR A 269 0.37 -22.20 -18.84
CA THR A 269 1.56 -23.06 -18.75
C THR A 269 2.50 -22.60 -17.62
N GLN A 270 2.70 -21.28 -17.44
CA GLN A 270 3.52 -20.76 -16.34
C GLN A 270 2.88 -21.01 -14.97
N ILE A 271 1.55 -20.92 -14.86
CA ILE A 271 0.85 -21.22 -13.60
C ILE A 271 1.07 -22.69 -13.21
N MET A 272 1.04 -23.59 -14.20
CA MET A 272 1.13 -25.04 -14.02
C MET A 272 2.57 -25.57 -14.04
N GLU A 273 3.58 -24.74 -14.21
CA GLU A 273 4.98 -25.14 -14.41
C GLU A 273 5.50 -26.07 -13.29
N ASN A 274 5.07 -25.83 -12.05
CA ASN A 274 5.49 -26.63 -10.90
C ASN A 274 4.60 -27.87 -10.65
N GLU A 275 3.54 -28.06 -11.43
CA GLU A 275 2.62 -29.19 -11.26
C GLU A 275 3.00 -30.39 -12.15
N PHE A 276 3.82 -30.18 -13.16
CA PHE A 276 4.33 -31.21 -14.03
C PHE A 276 5.69 -31.69 -13.54
N ASN A 277 5.77 -32.90 -13.01
CA ASN A 277 7.04 -33.58 -12.82
C ASN A 277 7.57 -33.96 -14.21
N ASN A 278 8.54 -33.21 -14.70
CA ASN A 278 9.36 -33.60 -15.84
C ASN A 278 10.39 -34.63 -15.33
N GLU A 279 9.97 -35.83 -14.99
CA GLU A 279 10.83 -37.01 -14.88
C GLU A 279 10.79 -37.83 -16.15
#